data_3fbb9b7312d5827747de5f96d0c54115
#
_entry.id   3fbb9b7312d5827747de5f96d0c54115
#
_cell.length_a   1.000
_cell.length_b   1.000
_cell.length_c   1.000
_cell.angle_alpha   90.00
_cell.angle_beta   90.00
_cell.angle_gamma   90.00
#
_symmetry.space_group_name_H-M   'P 1'
#
loop_
_entity.id
_entity.type
_entity.pdbx_description
1 polymer ?
#
loop_
_entity_poly.entity_id
_entity_poly.type
_entity_poly.pdbx_seq_one_letter_code
_entity_poly.pdbx_strand_id
1 'polypeptide(L)'
;MQIGLIGTGRIGRFHAQTLLGLDEVESLVATDVNRASAQQLADSNASITAADTVDDLLASGVDGVVITAATSAHAELIHRSLDARLPVFCEKPVALDVPSTIEVVDRVASGDVPVQIGFQRRFDTGYRAAKAAVESGELGWLHTLRAVTADQTPPPAEYIPTSGGLFRDCAIHDFDIMLWLTGKSIVEVYGWGANKGDDFFTAGGDVDTVAAVCKFEDDTLATVSATRYNGAGHDVRLEVCGSKGARVVGLDDRAALTTAERNLSWRQAPTPYQTFMERFHDAYVAELATFVDVAAGRVPSPCTVAEALQALYVAEACHTSRIEGRPVRVERALVTA
;
A
#
# COMPACT_ATOMS: atom_id res chain seq x y z
N MET A 1 19.45 -16.33 -1.55
CA MET A 1 18.52 -16.49 -0.41
C MET A 1 17.33 -17.33 -0.82
N GLN A 2 16.73 -18.04 0.13
CA GLN A 2 15.44 -18.72 -0.04
C GLN A 2 14.35 -17.96 0.68
N ILE A 3 13.26 -17.60 0.00
CA ILE A 3 12.17 -16.79 0.58
C ILE A 3 10.90 -17.61 0.70
N GLY A 4 10.25 -17.54 1.87
CA GLY A 4 8.92 -18.10 2.09
C GLY A 4 7.83 -17.18 1.54
N LEU A 5 6.89 -17.71 0.77
CA LEU A 5 5.75 -16.96 0.25
C LEU A 5 4.45 -17.55 0.81
N ILE A 6 3.71 -16.78 1.60
CA ILE A 6 2.42 -17.19 2.18
C ILE A 6 1.29 -16.44 1.47
N GLY A 7 0.50 -17.19 0.70
CA GLY A 7 -0.55 -16.67 -0.16
C GLY A 7 -0.11 -16.62 -1.63
N THR A 8 -0.78 -17.39 -2.48
CA THR A 8 -0.45 -17.55 -3.91
C THR A 8 -1.56 -17.00 -4.82
N GLY A 9 -2.33 -16.04 -4.31
CA GLY A 9 -3.30 -15.27 -5.09
C GLY A 9 -2.66 -14.37 -6.15
N ARG A 10 -3.44 -13.44 -6.70
CA ARG A 10 -2.96 -12.53 -7.76
C ARG A 10 -1.68 -11.79 -7.37
N ILE A 11 -1.64 -11.15 -6.18
CA ILE A 11 -0.47 -10.39 -5.73
C ILE A 11 0.68 -11.33 -5.35
N GLY A 12 0.41 -12.48 -4.72
CA GLY A 12 1.44 -13.45 -4.38
C GLY A 12 2.16 -14.02 -5.62
N ARG A 13 1.44 -14.32 -6.70
CA ARG A 13 2.05 -14.74 -7.98
C ARG A 13 2.90 -13.64 -8.60
N PHE A 14 2.45 -12.39 -8.51
CA PHE A 14 3.22 -11.25 -8.97
C PHE A 14 4.50 -11.08 -8.15
N HIS A 15 4.42 -11.16 -6.83
CA HIS A 15 5.59 -11.10 -5.95
C HIS A 15 6.55 -12.29 -6.13
N ALA A 16 6.02 -13.51 -6.38
CA ALA A 16 6.86 -14.66 -6.69
C ALA A 16 7.73 -14.41 -7.94
N GLN A 17 7.13 -13.87 -8.99
CA GLN A 17 7.85 -13.54 -10.23
C GLN A 17 8.88 -12.43 -9.99
N THR A 18 8.52 -11.41 -9.23
CA THR A 18 9.42 -10.30 -8.89
C THR A 18 10.61 -10.79 -8.07
N LEU A 19 10.36 -11.58 -7.01
CA LEU A 19 11.42 -12.15 -6.16
C LEU A 19 12.40 -13.00 -6.96
N LEU A 20 11.91 -13.91 -7.80
CA LEU A 20 12.76 -14.76 -8.64
C LEU A 20 13.50 -13.98 -9.74
N GLY A 21 13.10 -12.74 -10.01
CA GLY A 21 13.84 -11.82 -10.89
C GLY A 21 14.99 -11.09 -10.19
N LEU A 22 15.13 -11.21 -8.86
CA LEU A 22 16.23 -10.62 -8.09
C LEU A 22 17.41 -11.58 -8.01
N ASP A 23 18.60 -11.13 -8.36
CA ASP A 23 19.83 -11.97 -8.40
C ASP A 23 20.14 -12.68 -7.07
N GLU A 24 19.72 -12.11 -5.95
CA GLU A 24 19.97 -12.64 -4.61
C GLU A 24 18.95 -13.70 -4.15
N VAL A 25 17.85 -13.89 -4.86
CA VAL A 25 16.81 -14.87 -4.52
C VAL A 25 16.95 -16.11 -5.39
N GLU A 26 17.38 -17.20 -4.78
CA GLU A 26 17.66 -18.47 -5.48
C GLU A 26 16.40 -19.32 -5.64
N SER A 27 15.52 -19.30 -4.62
CA SER A 27 14.33 -20.16 -4.61
C SER A 27 13.25 -19.63 -3.67
N LEU A 28 12.03 -20.12 -3.87
CA LEU A 28 10.90 -19.85 -2.99
C LEU A 28 10.32 -21.13 -2.40
N VAL A 29 9.84 -21.04 -1.17
CA VAL A 29 8.92 -22.03 -0.58
C VAL A 29 7.56 -21.38 -0.47
N ALA A 30 6.55 -21.89 -1.18
CA ALA A 30 5.23 -21.27 -1.25
C ALA A 30 4.17 -22.11 -0.52
N THR A 31 3.26 -21.46 0.20
CA THR A 31 2.09 -22.11 0.79
C THR A 31 0.83 -21.25 0.62
N ASP A 32 -0.33 -21.89 0.63
CA ASP A 32 -1.64 -21.24 0.54
C ASP A 32 -2.68 -22.11 1.27
N VAL A 33 -3.73 -21.49 1.79
CA VAL A 33 -4.89 -22.24 2.34
C VAL A 33 -5.51 -23.16 1.28
N ASN A 34 -5.46 -22.75 0.01
CA ASN A 34 -5.73 -23.58 -1.15
C ASN A 34 -4.43 -24.24 -1.64
N ARG A 35 -4.09 -25.40 -1.09
CA ARG A 35 -2.88 -26.16 -1.46
C ARG A 35 -2.68 -26.34 -2.96
N ALA A 36 -3.77 -26.50 -3.71
CA ALA A 36 -3.69 -26.64 -5.17
C ALA A 36 -3.15 -25.36 -5.84
N SER A 37 -3.42 -24.18 -5.29
CA SER A 37 -2.86 -22.91 -5.77
C SER A 37 -1.35 -22.82 -5.55
N ALA A 38 -0.87 -23.22 -4.38
CA ALA A 38 0.57 -23.27 -4.08
C ALA A 38 1.30 -24.31 -4.96
N GLN A 39 0.72 -25.50 -5.14
CA GLN A 39 1.26 -26.52 -6.03
C GLN A 39 1.30 -26.04 -7.47
N GLN A 40 0.24 -25.42 -7.97
CA GLN A 40 0.21 -24.86 -9.33
C GLN A 40 1.30 -23.79 -9.53
N LEU A 41 1.60 -22.99 -8.52
CA LEU A 41 2.69 -22.02 -8.58
C LEU A 41 4.05 -22.73 -8.64
N ALA A 42 4.25 -23.77 -7.82
CA ALA A 42 5.47 -24.58 -7.83
C ALA A 42 5.66 -25.31 -9.18
N ASP A 43 4.61 -25.88 -9.73
CA ASP A 43 4.68 -26.57 -11.03
C ASP A 43 5.03 -25.61 -12.21
N SER A 44 4.79 -24.30 -12.03
CA SER A 44 5.08 -23.29 -13.05
C SER A 44 6.54 -22.85 -13.10
N ASN A 45 7.34 -23.12 -12.05
CA ASN A 45 8.74 -22.70 -11.97
C ASN A 45 9.55 -23.64 -11.06
N ALA A 46 10.60 -24.23 -11.58
CA ALA A 46 11.47 -25.20 -10.86
C ALA A 46 12.17 -24.62 -9.61
N SER A 47 12.26 -23.28 -9.49
CA SER A 47 12.81 -22.62 -8.31
C SER A 47 11.77 -22.42 -7.19
N ILE A 48 10.54 -22.93 -7.34
CA ILE A 48 9.50 -22.84 -6.32
C ILE A 48 9.16 -24.24 -5.82
N THR A 49 9.13 -24.40 -4.50
CA THR A 49 8.66 -25.61 -3.82
C THR A 49 7.36 -25.31 -3.07
N ALA A 50 6.38 -26.18 -3.15
CA ALA A 50 5.15 -26.03 -2.36
C ALA A 50 5.34 -26.68 -0.96
N ALA A 51 4.95 -25.94 0.08
CA ALA A 51 4.81 -26.46 1.44
C ALA A 51 3.33 -26.72 1.74
N ASP A 52 3.05 -27.81 2.47
CA ASP A 52 1.67 -28.21 2.81
C ASP A 52 1.00 -27.25 3.77
N THR A 53 1.76 -26.70 4.70
CA THR A 53 1.28 -25.79 5.75
C THR A 53 2.22 -24.60 5.95
N VAL A 54 1.73 -23.58 6.66
CA VAL A 54 2.57 -22.44 7.09
C VAL A 54 3.69 -22.93 8.02
N ASP A 55 3.42 -23.91 8.92
CA ASP A 55 4.45 -24.46 9.83
C ASP A 55 5.57 -25.17 9.06
N ASP A 56 5.23 -25.92 8.02
CA ASP A 56 6.21 -26.56 7.16
C ASP A 56 7.08 -25.52 6.43
N LEU A 57 6.48 -24.42 5.96
CA LEU A 57 7.21 -23.32 5.35
C LEU A 57 8.13 -22.64 6.36
N LEU A 58 7.64 -22.29 7.56
CA LEU A 58 8.45 -21.63 8.58
C LEU A 58 9.61 -22.51 9.08
N ALA A 59 9.44 -23.84 9.05
CA ALA A 59 10.48 -24.80 9.42
C ALA A 59 11.43 -25.19 8.28
N SER A 60 11.20 -24.72 7.05
CA SER A 60 11.95 -25.16 5.86
C SER A 60 13.34 -24.50 5.71
N GLY A 61 13.71 -23.57 6.59
CA GLY A 61 15.01 -22.90 6.55
C GLY A 61 15.05 -21.68 5.62
N VAL A 62 13.92 -21.07 5.35
CA VAL A 62 13.84 -19.80 4.59
C VAL A 62 14.52 -18.65 5.35
N ASP A 63 15.07 -17.69 4.61
CA ASP A 63 15.78 -16.53 5.17
C ASP A 63 14.86 -15.37 5.54
N GLY A 64 13.60 -15.39 5.07
CA GLY A 64 12.58 -14.40 5.33
C GLY A 64 11.24 -14.80 4.72
N VAL A 65 10.16 -14.12 5.10
CA VAL A 65 8.80 -14.46 4.71
C VAL A 65 8.10 -13.27 4.06
N VAL A 66 7.44 -13.52 2.93
CA VAL A 66 6.56 -12.58 2.21
C VAL A 66 5.12 -13.03 2.38
N ILE A 67 4.31 -12.19 3.03
CA ILE A 67 2.90 -12.47 3.34
C ILE A 67 2.02 -11.68 2.36
N THR A 68 1.28 -12.42 1.54
CA THR A 68 0.33 -11.91 0.52
C THR A 68 -1.03 -12.64 0.62
N ALA A 69 -1.31 -13.17 1.78
CA ALA A 69 -2.56 -13.84 2.12
C ALA A 69 -3.74 -12.86 2.20
N ALA A 70 -4.93 -13.31 2.57
CA ALA A 70 -6.04 -12.43 2.89
C ALA A 70 -5.71 -11.60 4.14
N THR A 71 -6.15 -10.32 4.16
CA THR A 71 -5.87 -9.37 5.25
C THR A 71 -6.20 -9.93 6.65
N SER A 72 -7.27 -10.73 6.73
CA SER A 72 -7.69 -11.36 8.00
C SER A 72 -6.65 -12.31 8.62
N ALA A 73 -5.68 -12.76 7.84
CA ALA A 73 -4.61 -13.65 8.31
C ALA A 73 -3.28 -12.91 8.58
N HIS A 74 -3.13 -11.64 8.17
CA HIS A 74 -1.85 -10.93 8.22
C HIS A 74 -1.28 -10.88 9.63
N ALA A 75 -2.05 -10.42 10.62
CA ALA A 75 -1.56 -10.28 12.00
C ALA A 75 -1.07 -11.62 12.57
N GLU A 76 -1.86 -12.70 12.42
CA GLU A 76 -1.47 -14.04 12.86
C GLU A 76 -0.18 -14.52 12.17
N LEU A 77 -0.11 -14.36 10.84
CA LEU A 77 1.05 -14.79 10.06
C LEU A 77 2.30 -13.99 10.41
N ILE A 78 2.18 -12.68 10.70
CA ILE A 78 3.29 -11.87 11.22
C ILE A 78 3.76 -12.43 12.56
N HIS A 79 2.84 -12.67 13.53
CA HIS A 79 3.22 -13.22 14.84
C HIS A 79 3.94 -14.56 14.71
N ARG A 80 3.42 -15.49 13.91
CA ARG A 80 4.05 -16.81 13.67
C ARG A 80 5.44 -16.71 13.04
N SER A 81 5.62 -15.78 12.09
CA SER A 81 6.91 -15.54 11.47
C SER A 81 7.92 -14.94 12.46
N LEU A 82 7.48 -14.02 13.33
CA LEU A 82 8.29 -13.46 14.41
C LEU A 82 8.68 -14.52 15.45
N ASP A 83 7.78 -15.47 15.80
CA ASP A 83 8.08 -16.60 16.70
C ASP A 83 9.12 -17.54 16.09
N ALA A 84 9.11 -17.71 14.77
CA ALA A 84 10.14 -18.41 14.01
C ALA A 84 11.43 -17.58 13.78
N ARG A 85 11.47 -16.33 14.28
CA ARG A 85 12.57 -15.35 14.13
C ARG A 85 12.94 -15.03 12.68
N LEU A 86 11.94 -15.04 11.80
CA LEU A 86 12.11 -14.74 10.37
C LEU A 86 11.72 -13.30 10.06
N PRO A 87 12.59 -12.53 9.35
CA PRO A 87 12.22 -11.25 8.78
C PRO A 87 10.94 -11.34 7.94
N VAL A 88 10.08 -10.33 8.04
CA VAL A 88 8.76 -10.34 7.42
C VAL A 88 8.58 -9.16 6.46
N PHE A 89 8.13 -9.45 5.25
CA PHE A 89 7.39 -8.52 4.42
C PHE A 89 5.91 -8.88 4.49
N CYS A 90 5.05 -7.91 4.74
CA CYS A 90 3.61 -8.15 4.71
C CYS A 90 2.92 -7.10 3.84
N GLU A 91 2.05 -7.54 2.93
CA GLU A 91 1.17 -6.63 2.20
C GLU A 91 0.28 -5.81 3.15
N LYS A 92 -0.06 -4.61 2.69
CA LYS A 92 -1.02 -3.76 3.41
C LYS A 92 -2.46 -4.31 3.30
N PRO A 93 -3.34 -3.98 4.24
CA PRO A 93 -3.07 -3.42 5.57
C PRO A 93 -2.51 -4.48 6.52
N VAL A 94 -1.91 -4.04 7.62
CA VAL A 94 -1.31 -4.94 8.64
C VAL A 94 -2.34 -5.88 9.25
N ALA A 95 -3.53 -5.36 9.52
CA ALA A 95 -4.69 -6.12 10.03
C ALA A 95 -5.99 -5.48 9.57
N LEU A 96 -7.14 -6.10 9.90
CA LEU A 96 -8.47 -5.59 9.53
C LEU A 96 -8.87 -4.35 10.32
N ASP A 97 -8.31 -4.15 11.51
CA ASP A 97 -8.71 -3.09 12.44
C ASP A 97 -7.50 -2.51 13.21
N VAL A 98 -7.74 -1.38 13.87
CA VAL A 98 -6.73 -0.69 14.66
C VAL A 98 -6.25 -1.50 15.88
N PRO A 99 -7.12 -2.11 16.71
CA PRO A 99 -6.66 -2.92 17.85
C PRO A 99 -5.70 -4.04 17.45
N SER A 100 -6.05 -4.85 16.46
CA SER A 100 -5.17 -5.92 15.97
C SER A 100 -3.85 -5.38 15.37
N THR A 101 -3.89 -4.19 14.74
CA THR A 101 -2.67 -3.55 14.24
C THR A 101 -1.77 -3.07 15.38
N ILE A 102 -2.34 -2.54 16.48
CA ILE A 102 -1.58 -2.16 17.68
C ILE A 102 -0.88 -3.37 18.30
N GLU A 103 -1.56 -4.52 18.41
CA GLU A 103 -0.95 -5.77 18.91
C GLU A 103 0.29 -6.17 18.10
N VAL A 104 0.24 -6.02 16.78
CA VAL A 104 1.42 -6.26 15.92
C VAL A 104 2.51 -5.22 16.16
N VAL A 105 2.16 -3.92 16.31
CA VAL A 105 3.14 -2.86 16.64
C VAL A 105 3.86 -3.19 17.94
N ASP A 106 3.12 -3.52 19.01
CA ASP A 106 3.70 -3.84 20.33
C ASP A 106 4.59 -5.09 20.25
N ARG A 107 4.17 -6.10 19.50
CA ARG A 107 4.97 -7.32 19.29
C ARG A 107 6.28 -7.05 18.55
N VAL A 108 6.24 -6.23 17.51
CA VAL A 108 7.45 -5.83 16.75
C VAL A 108 8.37 -4.97 17.59
N ALA A 109 7.83 -4.00 18.34
CA ALA A 109 8.61 -3.13 19.22
C ALA A 109 9.30 -3.88 20.38
N SER A 110 8.76 -5.02 20.78
CA SER A 110 9.35 -5.87 21.84
C SER A 110 10.43 -6.85 21.34
N GLY A 111 10.72 -6.87 20.05
CA GLY A 111 11.65 -7.82 19.41
C GLY A 111 12.70 -7.13 18.56
N ASP A 112 13.55 -7.94 17.95
CA ASP A 112 14.66 -7.52 17.08
C ASP A 112 14.48 -7.98 15.61
N VAL A 113 13.40 -8.70 15.32
CA VAL A 113 13.12 -9.22 13.97
C VAL A 113 12.43 -8.14 13.16
N PRO A 114 12.98 -7.73 12.00
CA PRO A 114 12.40 -6.65 11.21
C PRO A 114 11.11 -7.07 10.49
N VAL A 115 10.17 -6.13 10.42
CA VAL A 115 8.94 -6.24 9.63
C VAL A 115 8.86 -5.04 8.69
N GLN A 116 8.64 -5.30 7.40
CA GLN A 116 8.40 -4.30 6.36
C GLN A 116 6.97 -4.44 5.86
N ILE A 117 6.25 -3.33 5.76
CA ILE A 117 4.89 -3.31 5.21
C ILE A 117 4.89 -2.84 3.77
N GLY A 118 4.07 -3.47 2.93
CA GLY A 118 3.98 -3.25 1.50
C GLY A 118 3.26 -1.94 1.12
N PHE A 119 3.94 -0.81 1.27
CA PHE A 119 3.52 0.48 0.71
C PHE A 119 4.43 0.85 -0.47
N GLN A 120 4.22 0.22 -1.59
CA GLN A 120 5.06 0.30 -2.80
C GLN A 120 5.33 1.73 -3.28
N ARG A 121 4.42 2.70 -3.03
CA ARG A 121 4.60 4.08 -3.48
C ARG A 121 5.84 4.75 -2.89
N ARG A 122 6.30 4.33 -1.71
CA ARG A 122 7.54 4.82 -1.08
C ARG A 122 8.79 4.44 -1.89
N PHE A 123 8.68 3.46 -2.79
CA PHE A 123 9.77 2.97 -3.64
C PHE A 123 9.69 3.47 -5.08
N ASP A 124 8.61 4.15 -5.46
CA ASP A 124 8.45 4.77 -6.77
C ASP A 124 9.40 5.97 -6.94
N THR A 125 10.05 6.04 -8.09
CA THR A 125 11.06 7.07 -8.38
C THR A 125 10.50 8.49 -8.33
N GLY A 126 9.26 8.69 -8.77
CA GLY A 126 8.59 9.99 -8.74
C GLY A 126 8.29 10.44 -7.32
N TYR A 127 7.78 9.55 -6.47
CA TYR A 127 7.52 9.86 -5.05
C TYR A 127 8.82 10.10 -4.27
N ARG A 128 9.89 9.34 -4.54
CA ARG A 128 11.21 9.58 -3.96
C ARG A 128 11.79 10.94 -4.38
N ALA A 129 11.64 11.33 -5.63
CA ALA A 129 12.06 12.64 -6.11
C ALA A 129 11.26 13.78 -5.44
N ALA A 130 9.94 13.61 -5.26
CA ALA A 130 9.11 14.56 -4.55
C ALA A 130 9.53 14.69 -3.07
N LYS A 131 9.84 13.57 -2.40
CA LYS A 131 10.36 13.58 -1.02
C LYS A 131 11.68 14.34 -0.92
N ALA A 132 12.62 14.08 -1.81
CA ALA A 132 13.91 14.78 -1.85
C ALA A 132 13.73 16.30 -2.06
N ALA A 133 12.77 16.73 -2.88
CA ALA A 133 12.46 18.14 -3.06
C ALA A 133 11.85 18.81 -1.82
N VAL A 134 11.07 18.06 -1.03
CA VAL A 134 10.56 18.52 0.27
C VAL A 134 11.70 18.63 1.28
N GLU A 135 12.49 17.57 1.46
CA GLU A 135 13.59 17.50 2.43
C GLU A 135 14.70 18.52 2.18
N SER A 136 15.01 18.80 0.92
CA SER A 136 15.99 19.83 0.54
C SER A 136 15.50 21.27 0.74
N GLY A 137 14.20 21.47 1.03
CA GLY A 137 13.60 22.80 1.12
C GLY A 137 13.41 23.49 -0.24
N GLU A 138 13.57 22.79 -1.34
CA GLU A 138 13.38 23.31 -2.70
C GLU A 138 11.97 23.91 -2.88
N LEU A 139 10.94 23.26 -2.30
CA LEU A 139 9.56 23.73 -2.40
C LEU A 139 9.22 24.86 -1.41
N GLY A 140 10.11 25.18 -0.47
CA GLY A 140 9.82 26.10 0.64
C GLY A 140 8.88 25.45 1.67
N TRP A 141 8.07 26.25 2.36
CA TRP A 141 7.04 25.70 3.26
C TRP A 141 5.87 25.17 2.43
N LEU A 142 5.41 23.97 2.80
CA LEU A 142 4.28 23.34 2.11
C LEU A 142 2.97 23.98 2.56
N HIS A 143 2.01 24.10 1.65
CA HIS A 143 0.69 24.60 1.97
C HIS A 143 -0.44 23.67 1.49
N THR A 144 -0.21 22.87 0.43
CA THR A 144 -1.28 22.04 -0.13
C THR A 144 -0.72 20.77 -0.76
N LEU A 145 -1.34 19.63 -0.48
CA LEU A 145 -1.18 18.38 -1.21
C LEU A 145 -2.51 17.98 -1.86
N ARG A 146 -2.46 17.35 -3.06
CA ARG A 146 -3.65 16.81 -3.72
C ARG A 146 -3.36 15.43 -4.25
N ALA A 147 -4.03 14.42 -3.69
CA ALA A 147 -3.89 13.03 -4.08
C ALA A 147 -5.13 12.54 -4.85
N VAL A 148 -4.88 11.76 -5.89
CA VAL A 148 -5.91 11.09 -6.70
C VAL A 148 -5.52 9.63 -6.85
N THR A 149 -6.47 8.72 -6.58
CA THR A 149 -6.37 7.29 -6.89
C THR A 149 -7.65 6.84 -7.56
N ALA A 150 -7.57 6.46 -8.83
CA ALA A 150 -8.72 6.06 -9.62
C ALA A 150 -8.44 4.73 -10.34
N ASP A 151 -9.18 3.69 -9.95
CA ASP A 151 -9.13 2.38 -10.62
C ASP A 151 -9.87 2.47 -11.95
N GLN A 152 -9.39 1.75 -12.98
CA GLN A 152 -10.05 1.71 -14.28
C GLN A 152 -11.42 1.03 -14.17
N THR A 153 -11.48 -0.07 -13.45
CA THR A 153 -12.68 -0.87 -13.22
C THR A 153 -12.73 -1.31 -11.77
N PRO A 154 -13.94 -1.52 -11.21
CA PRO A 154 -14.07 -2.01 -9.85
C PRO A 154 -13.55 -3.44 -9.71
N PRO A 155 -13.17 -3.85 -8.48
CA PRO A 155 -12.90 -5.25 -8.17
C PRO A 155 -14.21 -6.08 -8.24
N PRO A 156 -14.12 -7.42 -8.23
CA PRO A 156 -15.30 -8.29 -8.16
C PRO A 156 -16.19 -7.94 -6.95
N ALA A 157 -17.51 -8.09 -7.13
CA ALA A 157 -18.50 -7.72 -6.11
C ALA A 157 -18.29 -8.42 -4.77
N GLU A 158 -17.86 -9.69 -4.78
CA GLU A 158 -17.56 -10.50 -3.60
C GLU A 158 -16.37 -10.01 -2.78
N TYR A 159 -15.50 -9.17 -3.37
CA TYR A 159 -14.38 -8.55 -2.66
C TYR A 159 -14.82 -7.39 -1.76
N ILE A 160 -15.85 -6.64 -2.16
CA ILE A 160 -16.25 -5.39 -1.49
C ILE A 160 -16.53 -5.58 0.01
N PRO A 161 -17.33 -6.58 0.47
CA PRO A 161 -17.59 -6.77 1.89
C PRO A 161 -16.33 -7.07 2.73
N THR A 162 -15.27 -7.55 2.09
CA THR A 162 -14.02 -7.95 2.77
C THR A 162 -12.88 -6.94 2.59
N SER A 163 -13.08 -5.90 1.76
CA SER A 163 -12.05 -4.91 1.42
C SER A 163 -11.69 -3.98 2.59
N GLY A 164 -12.57 -3.85 3.58
CA GLY A 164 -12.46 -2.85 4.65
C GLY A 164 -12.99 -1.46 4.25
N GLY A 165 -13.41 -1.28 2.99
CA GLY A 165 -13.94 -0.03 2.43
C GLY A 165 -12.88 0.82 1.72
N LEU A 166 -13.35 1.69 0.83
CA LEU A 166 -12.50 2.43 -0.12
C LEU A 166 -11.42 3.31 0.55
N PHE A 167 -11.68 3.85 1.76
CA PHE A 167 -10.66 4.60 2.51
C PHE A 167 -9.52 3.71 2.99
N ARG A 168 -9.82 2.48 3.47
CA ARG A 168 -8.82 1.53 4.01
C ARG A 168 -8.14 0.71 2.92
N ASP A 169 -8.83 0.46 1.81
CA ASP A 169 -8.28 -0.36 0.72
C ASP A 169 -7.44 0.47 -0.27
N CYS A 170 -7.97 1.60 -0.78
CA CYS A 170 -7.30 2.41 -1.78
C CYS A 170 -6.66 3.68 -1.21
N ALA A 171 -7.44 4.53 -0.52
CA ALA A 171 -6.95 5.82 -0.07
C ALA A 171 -5.88 5.72 1.03
N ILE A 172 -5.74 4.58 1.69
CA ILE A 172 -4.66 4.34 2.66
C ILE A 172 -3.27 4.56 2.05
N HIS A 173 -3.09 4.26 0.78
CA HIS A 173 -1.85 4.54 0.06
C HIS A 173 -1.59 6.04 -0.11
N ASP A 174 -2.65 6.84 -0.27
CA ASP A 174 -2.55 8.29 -0.36
C ASP A 174 -2.22 8.89 1.02
N PHE A 175 -2.82 8.36 2.08
CA PHE A 175 -2.51 8.79 3.45
C PHE A 175 -1.07 8.43 3.82
N ASP A 176 -0.63 7.19 3.57
CA ASP A 176 0.73 6.75 3.83
C ASP A 176 1.76 7.63 3.13
N ILE A 177 1.60 7.83 1.82
CA ILE A 177 2.60 8.58 1.05
C ILE A 177 2.67 10.06 1.44
N MET A 178 1.54 10.68 1.84
CA MET A 178 1.53 12.06 2.32
C MET A 178 2.20 12.19 3.67
N LEU A 179 1.96 11.26 4.61
CA LEU A 179 2.63 11.20 5.91
C LEU A 179 4.14 11.01 5.75
N TRP A 180 4.55 10.03 4.93
CA TRP A 180 5.94 9.72 4.65
C TRP A 180 6.68 10.89 3.97
N LEU A 181 6.05 11.53 2.99
CA LEU A 181 6.65 12.62 2.21
C LEU A 181 6.86 13.87 3.06
N THR A 182 5.88 14.22 3.91
CA THR A 182 5.93 15.43 4.73
C THR A 182 6.67 15.24 6.05
N GLY A 183 6.75 14.01 6.57
CA GLY A 183 7.23 13.71 7.91
C GLY A 183 6.33 14.28 9.01
N LYS A 184 5.08 14.66 8.68
CA LYS A 184 4.13 15.34 9.57
C LYS A 184 2.86 14.54 9.72
N SER A 185 2.18 14.70 10.86
CA SER A 185 0.94 14.01 11.15
C SER A 185 -0.28 14.75 10.59
N ILE A 186 -1.25 14.00 10.06
CA ILE A 186 -2.61 14.48 9.79
C ILE A 186 -3.37 14.46 11.13
N VAL A 187 -3.99 15.57 11.51
CA VAL A 187 -4.63 15.76 12.83
C VAL A 187 -6.14 15.83 12.79
N GLU A 188 -6.72 16.16 11.63
CA GLU A 188 -8.17 16.23 11.45
C GLU A 188 -8.53 15.94 9.99
N VAL A 189 -9.65 15.29 9.78
CA VAL A 189 -10.16 14.97 8.45
C VAL A 189 -11.67 15.26 8.34
N TYR A 190 -12.11 15.53 7.10
CA TYR A 190 -13.53 15.51 6.75
C TYR A 190 -13.71 14.72 5.45
N GLY A 191 -14.43 13.61 5.54
CA GLY A 191 -14.61 12.66 4.45
C GLY A 191 -16.05 12.53 3.98
N TRP A 192 -16.22 12.34 2.66
CA TRP A 192 -17.48 11.98 2.01
C TRP A 192 -17.30 10.73 1.17
N GLY A 193 -18.42 10.04 0.92
CA GLY A 193 -18.50 8.94 -0.02
C GLY A 193 -19.83 8.90 -0.73
N ALA A 194 -19.82 8.39 -1.95
CA ALA A 194 -21.02 8.24 -2.77
C ALA A 194 -20.93 6.98 -3.63
N ASN A 195 -22.09 6.43 -3.98
CA ASN A 195 -22.24 5.39 -4.98
C ASN A 195 -22.81 6.00 -6.26
N LYS A 196 -22.09 5.86 -7.36
CA LYS A 196 -22.45 6.37 -8.68
C LYS A 196 -22.54 5.26 -9.73
N GLY A 197 -21.88 4.13 -9.45
CA GLY A 197 -21.79 2.96 -10.31
C GLY A 197 -22.73 1.82 -9.86
N ASP A 198 -22.16 0.62 -9.74
CA ASP A 198 -22.92 -0.60 -9.49
C ASP A 198 -23.50 -0.71 -8.07
N ASP A 199 -24.69 -1.29 -7.96
CA ASP A 199 -25.44 -1.45 -6.70
C ASP A 199 -24.74 -2.36 -5.67
N PHE A 200 -23.80 -3.20 -6.12
CA PHE A 200 -23.10 -4.13 -5.21
C PHE A 200 -22.22 -3.41 -4.18
N PHE A 201 -21.81 -2.15 -4.42
CA PHE A 201 -21.11 -1.36 -3.41
C PHE A 201 -22.04 -1.07 -2.23
N THR A 202 -23.26 -0.62 -2.50
CA THR A 202 -24.26 -0.40 -1.46
C THR A 202 -24.60 -1.70 -0.73
N ALA A 203 -24.78 -2.79 -1.46
CA ALA A 203 -25.06 -4.11 -0.89
C ALA A 203 -23.89 -4.63 -0.02
N GLY A 204 -22.64 -4.30 -0.39
CA GLY A 204 -21.44 -4.61 0.38
C GLY A 204 -21.13 -3.65 1.53
N GLY A 205 -21.98 -2.63 1.77
CA GLY A 205 -21.80 -1.64 2.85
C GLY A 205 -20.71 -0.60 2.59
N ASP A 206 -20.26 -0.45 1.35
CA ASP A 206 -19.19 0.47 0.95
C ASP A 206 -19.67 1.50 -0.08
N VAL A 207 -18.75 2.32 -0.56
CA VAL A 207 -18.93 3.34 -1.59
C VAL A 207 -17.91 3.15 -2.72
N ASP A 208 -18.28 3.56 -3.93
CA ASP A 208 -17.39 3.48 -5.10
C ASP A 208 -16.51 4.72 -5.30
N THR A 209 -16.87 5.82 -4.64
CA THR A 209 -16.17 7.10 -4.77
C THR A 209 -16.10 7.80 -3.42
N VAL A 210 -14.91 8.30 -3.05
CA VAL A 210 -14.67 9.07 -1.84
C VAL A 210 -13.89 10.33 -2.13
N ALA A 211 -14.11 11.34 -1.28
CA ALA A 211 -13.29 12.54 -1.19
C ALA A 211 -13.06 12.90 0.27
N ALA A 212 -11.87 13.39 0.60
CA ALA A 212 -11.55 13.87 1.94
C ALA A 212 -10.71 15.15 1.89
N VAL A 213 -10.89 15.99 2.89
CA VAL A 213 -10.00 17.09 3.23
C VAL A 213 -9.27 16.71 4.51
N CYS A 214 -7.95 16.86 4.52
CA CYS A 214 -7.09 16.54 5.65
C CYS A 214 -6.32 17.77 6.10
N LYS A 215 -6.21 17.96 7.40
CA LYS A 215 -5.40 19.01 8.01
C LYS A 215 -4.20 18.39 8.72
N PHE A 216 -3.01 18.89 8.41
CA PHE A 216 -1.77 18.52 9.08
C PHE A 216 -1.55 19.36 10.35
N GLU A 217 -0.65 18.90 11.20
CA GLU A 217 -0.30 19.55 12.48
C GLU A 217 0.32 20.94 12.33
N ASP A 218 0.87 21.25 11.14
CA ASP A 218 1.47 22.55 10.79
C ASP A 218 0.54 23.42 9.92
N ASP A 219 -0.76 23.12 9.91
CA ASP A 219 -1.80 23.78 9.11
C ASP A 219 -1.69 23.54 7.59
N THR A 220 -0.78 22.71 7.09
CA THR A 220 -0.79 22.23 5.70
C THR A 220 -2.13 21.52 5.43
N LEU A 221 -2.75 21.79 4.29
CA LEU A 221 -4.01 21.14 3.88
C LEU A 221 -3.77 20.09 2.80
N ALA A 222 -4.54 19.02 2.83
CA ALA A 222 -4.55 18.06 1.74
C ALA A 222 -5.97 17.71 1.30
N THR A 223 -6.09 17.32 0.03
CA THR A 223 -7.30 16.69 -0.51
C THR A 223 -6.95 15.34 -1.06
N VAL A 224 -7.83 14.36 -0.80
CA VAL A 224 -7.73 13.00 -1.34
C VAL A 224 -9.01 12.69 -2.09
N SER A 225 -8.90 12.14 -3.28
CA SER A 225 -10.02 11.63 -4.06
C SER A 225 -9.71 10.23 -4.53
N ALA A 226 -10.57 9.27 -4.24
CA ALA A 226 -10.44 7.91 -4.76
C ALA A 226 -11.75 7.43 -5.37
N THR A 227 -11.66 6.65 -6.47
CA THR A 227 -12.82 6.05 -7.14
C THR A 227 -12.46 4.69 -7.72
N ARG A 228 -13.47 3.81 -7.81
CA ARG A 228 -13.37 2.51 -8.47
C ARG A 228 -13.66 2.57 -9.98
N TYR A 229 -13.93 3.77 -10.52
CA TYR A 229 -14.30 3.96 -11.93
C TYR A 229 -13.53 5.11 -12.55
N ASN A 230 -12.62 4.79 -13.47
CA ASN A 230 -11.98 5.75 -14.36
C ASN A 230 -11.80 5.14 -15.75
N GLY A 231 -12.78 5.36 -16.62
CA GLY A 231 -12.78 4.80 -17.97
C GLY A 231 -11.56 5.15 -18.83
N ALA A 232 -10.76 6.15 -18.42
CA ALA A 232 -9.53 6.51 -19.11
C ALA A 232 -8.33 5.60 -18.79
N GLY A 233 -8.38 4.85 -17.68
CA GLY A 233 -7.31 3.97 -17.20
C GLY A 233 -7.07 4.10 -15.70
N HIS A 234 -6.07 3.41 -15.17
CA HIS A 234 -5.65 3.55 -13.78
C HIS A 234 -4.87 4.85 -13.59
N ASP A 235 -5.36 5.75 -12.72
CA ASP A 235 -4.79 7.08 -12.50
C ASP A 235 -4.40 7.26 -11.02
N VAL A 236 -3.10 7.39 -10.75
CA VAL A 236 -2.58 7.67 -9.42
C VAL A 236 -1.61 8.83 -9.47
N ARG A 237 -1.98 9.93 -8.82
CA ARG A 237 -1.22 11.17 -8.84
C ARG A 237 -1.15 11.84 -7.48
N LEU A 238 -0.06 12.58 -7.25
CA LEU A 238 0.10 13.46 -6.09
C LEU A 238 0.70 14.78 -6.54
N GLU A 239 0.04 15.90 -6.21
CA GLU A 239 0.61 17.23 -6.29
C GLU A 239 1.11 17.65 -4.90
N VAL A 240 2.32 18.19 -4.84
CA VAL A 240 2.94 18.76 -3.64
C VAL A 240 3.26 20.21 -3.92
N CYS A 241 2.57 21.12 -3.23
CA CYS A 241 2.65 22.55 -3.46
C CYS A 241 3.25 23.28 -2.27
N GLY A 242 4.30 24.05 -2.52
CA GLY A 242 4.98 24.85 -1.53
C GLY A 242 5.17 26.31 -1.99
N SER A 243 5.68 27.14 -1.10
CA SER A 243 5.82 28.59 -1.30
C SER A 243 6.82 28.98 -2.41
N LYS A 244 7.72 28.06 -2.80
CA LYS A 244 8.73 28.31 -3.82
C LYS A 244 8.52 27.49 -5.10
N GLY A 245 7.63 26.51 -5.08
CA GLY A 245 7.40 25.64 -6.23
C GLY A 245 6.43 24.49 -5.94
N ALA A 246 6.19 23.69 -6.96
CA ALA A 246 5.35 22.50 -6.87
C ALA A 246 5.97 21.32 -7.62
N ARG A 247 5.61 20.11 -7.21
CA ARG A 247 5.94 18.85 -7.90
C ARG A 247 4.68 18.03 -8.09
N VAL A 248 4.61 17.31 -9.20
CA VAL A 248 3.54 16.36 -9.51
C VAL A 248 4.18 15.01 -9.75
N VAL A 249 3.62 13.98 -9.12
CA VAL A 249 3.94 12.57 -9.38
C VAL A 249 2.78 11.94 -10.13
N GLY A 250 3.06 11.01 -11.05
CA GLY A 250 2.06 10.29 -11.83
C GLY A 250 1.55 11.04 -13.07
N LEU A 251 2.22 12.11 -13.47
CA LEU A 251 1.93 12.86 -14.68
C LEU A 251 3.00 12.57 -15.74
N ASP A 252 3.04 11.33 -16.18
CA ASP A 252 3.94 10.83 -17.22
C ASP A 252 3.22 10.63 -18.56
N ASP A 253 3.90 10.04 -19.55
CA ASP A 253 3.36 9.77 -20.89
C ASP A 253 2.30 8.65 -20.94
N ARG A 254 2.04 7.97 -19.81
CA ARG A 254 0.99 6.97 -19.63
C ARG A 254 -0.15 7.41 -18.71
N ALA A 255 -0.16 8.67 -18.28
CA ALA A 255 -1.20 9.21 -17.41
C ALA A 255 -2.60 9.07 -18.06
N ALA A 256 -3.56 8.56 -17.28
CA ALA A 256 -4.91 8.25 -17.74
C ALA A 256 -5.83 9.48 -17.73
N LEU A 257 -5.38 10.57 -18.37
CA LEU A 257 -6.14 11.81 -18.52
C LEU A 257 -5.75 12.55 -19.81
N THR A 258 -6.60 13.47 -20.23
CA THR A 258 -6.34 14.32 -21.38
C THR A 258 -6.66 15.78 -21.07
N THR A 259 -5.95 16.71 -21.69
CA THR A 259 -6.26 18.13 -21.55
C THR A 259 -7.46 18.54 -22.40
N ALA A 260 -8.30 19.41 -21.86
CA ALA A 260 -9.34 20.11 -22.62
C ALA A 260 -8.81 21.40 -23.30
N GLU A 261 -7.58 21.81 -23.02
CA GLU A 261 -6.99 23.02 -23.59
C GLU A 261 -6.73 22.85 -25.09
N ARG A 262 -7.09 23.86 -25.87
CA ARG A 262 -6.82 23.89 -27.30
C ARG A 262 -5.33 24.20 -27.55
N ASN A 263 -4.77 23.59 -28.58
CA ASN A 263 -3.38 23.80 -29.02
C ASN A 263 -2.27 23.31 -28.10
N LEU A 264 -2.58 22.45 -27.13
CA LEU A 264 -1.56 21.74 -26.39
C LEU A 264 -1.28 20.36 -26.99
N SER A 265 -0.02 19.94 -26.92
CA SER A 265 0.43 18.63 -27.38
C SER A 265 0.08 17.49 -26.41
N TRP A 266 -0.43 17.82 -25.21
CA TRP A 266 -0.84 16.81 -24.25
C TRP A 266 -2.08 16.08 -24.74
N ARG A 267 -1.91 14.85 -25.11
CA ARG A 267 -2.98 13.95 -25.51
C ARG A 267 -3.10 12.82 -24.50
N GLN A 268 -4.29 12.23 -24.42
CA GLN A 268 -4.45 10.98 -23.70
C GLN A 268 -3.40 9.97 -24.20
N ALA A 269 -2.76 9.28 -23.26
CA ALA A 269 -1.79 8.24 -23.57
C ALA A 269 -2.39 7.21 -24.53
N PRO A 270 -1.68 6.76 -25.57
CA PRO A 270 -2.15 5.68 -26.44
C PRO A 270 -2.39 4.38 -25.66
N THR A 271 -1.59 4.16 -24.63
CA THR A 271 -1.62 2.98 -23.75
C THR A 271 -1.54 3.44 -22.29
N PRO A 272 -2.63 4.00 -21.72
CA PRO A 272 -2.64 4.39 -20.32
C PRO A 272 -2.47 3.16 -19.43
N TYR A 273 -2.01 3.37 -18.20
CA TYR A 273 -1.96 2.30 -17.22
C TYR A 273 -3.35 1.71 -17.02
N GLN A 274 -3.43 0.39 -16.96
CA GLN A 274 -4.70 -0.32 -16.74
C GLN A 274 -4.85 -0.72 -15.27
N THR A 275 -3.73 -1.02 -14.60
CA THR A 275 -3.72 -1.50 -13.22
C THR A 275 -2.60 -0.86 -12.41
N PHE A 276 -2.74 -0.94 -11.07
CA PHE A 276 -1.68 -0.53 -10.15
C PHE A 276 -0.39 -1.37 -10.33
N MET A 277 -0.50 -2.65 -10.71
CA MET A 277 0.66 -3.51 -10.96
C MET A 277 1.49 -3.01 -12.15
N GLU A 278 0.85 -2.50 -13.20
CA GLU A 278 1.56 -1.87 -14.31
C GLU A 278 2.18 -0.53 -13.89
N ARG A 279 1.39 0.33 -13.21
CA ARG A 279 1.85 1.68 -12.80
C ARG A 279 3.01 1.61 -11.82
N PHE A 280 3.02 0.64 -10.93
CA PHE A 280 4.00 0.53 -9.86
C PHE A 280 4.92 -0.68 -10.00
N HIS A 281 5.04 -1.27 -11.20
CA HIS A 281 5.90 -2.45 -11.42
C HIS A 281 7.30 -2.26 -10.84
N ASP A 282 8.00 -1.19 -11.23
CA ASP A 282 9.37 -0.92 -10.80
C ASP A 282 9.45 -0.59 -9.29
N ALA A 283 8.40 0.01 -8.74
CA ALA A 283 8.30 0.26 -7.31
C ALA A 283 8.19 -1.05 -6.52
N TYR A 284 7.40 -2.03 -6.98
CA TYR A 284 7.34 -3.36 -6.37
C TYR A 284 8.66 -4.11 -6.47
N VAL A 285 9.38 -4.00 -7.59
CA VAL A 285 10.73 -4.57 -7.72
C VAL A 285 11.68 -3.95 -6.69
N ALA A 286 11.69 -2.62 -6.58
CA ALA A 286 12.54 -1.91 -5.61
C ALA A 286 12.15 -2.20 -4.15
N GLU A 287 10.86 -2.36 -3.88
CA GLU A 287 10.32 -2.70 -2.57
C GLU A 287 10.78 -4.07 -2.09
N LEU A 288 10.64 -5.10 -2.95
CA LEU A 288 11.05 -6.46 -2.63
C LEU A 288 12.57 -6.63 -2.61
N ALA A 289 13.30 -5.93 -3.49
CA ALA A 289 14.76 -5.86 -3.40
C ALA A 289 15.21 -5.26 -2.05
N THR A 290 14.53 -4.20 -1.59
CA THR A 290 14.81 -3.62 -0.27
C THR A 290 14.45 -4.60 0.85
N PHE A 291 13.36 -5.37 0.73
CA PHE A 291 13.05 -6.41 1.70
C PHE A 291 14.14 -7.49 1.77
N VAL A 292 14.71 -7.90 0.64
CA VAL A 292 15.88 -8.81 0.61
C VAL A 292 17.06 -8.22 1.39
N ASP A 293 17.32 -6.90 1.26
CA ASP A 293 18.34 -6.21 2.06
C ASP A 293 18.01 -6.18 3.56
N VAL A 294 16.72 -5.96 3.91
CA VAL A 294 16.23 -6.00 5.30
C VAL A 294 16.38 -7.41 5.88
N ALA A 295 15.99 -8.45 5.13
CA ALA A 295 16.11 -9.84 5.56
C ALA A 295 17.57 -10.27 5.75
N ALA A 296 18.47 -9.75 4.94
CA ALA A 296 19.91 -9.96 5.09
C ALA A 296 20.56 -9.11 6.20
N GLY A 297 19.79 -8.25 6.89
CA GLY A 297 20.30 -7.38 7.94
C GLY A 297 21.17 -6.22 7.44
N ARG A 298 21.13 -5.87 6.15
CA ARG A 298 21.93 -4.80 5.54
C ARG A 298 21.36 -3.41 5.79
N VAL A 299 20.03 -3.30 5.85
CA VAL A 299 19.33 -2.03 6.07
C VAL A 299 18.15 -2.23 7.04
N PRO A 300 17.73 -1.20 7.78
CA PRO A 300 16.48 -1.24 8.55
C PRO A 300 15.27 -1.22 7.63
N SER A 301 14.11 -1.65 8.14
CA SER A 301 12.84 -1.56 7.42
C SER A 301 12.50 -0.10 7.08
N PRO A 302 12.30 0.26 5.80
CA PRO A 302 11.93 1.62 5.40
C PRO A 302 10.43 1.91 5.49
N CYS A 303 9.64 0.90 5.85
CA CYS A 303 8.20 1.01 6.06
C CYS A 303 7.78 0.13 7.24
N THR A 304 7.72 0.74 8.41
CA THR A 304 7.45 0.04 9.67
C THR A 304 5.96 -0.19 9.90
N VAL A 305 5.63 -1.14 10.79
CA VAL A 305 4.24 -1.38 11.22
C VAL A 305 3.66 -0.15 11.93
N ALA A 306 4.46 0.58 12.69
CA ALA A 306 4.04 1.79 13.37
C ALA A 306 3.65 2.91 12.40
N GLU A 307 4.39 3.08 11.29
CA GLU A 307 4.03 4.04 10.24
C GLU A 307 2.76 3.60 9.49
N ALA A 308 2.61 2.30 9.22
CA ALA A 308 1.39 1.74 8.62
C ALA A 308 0.15 1.99 9.50
N LEU A 309 0.30 1.89 10.82
CA LEU A 309 -0.76 2.23 11.77
C LEU A 309 -1.19 3.71 11.68
N GLN A 310 -0.25 4.65 11.45
CA GLN A 310 -0.61 6.06 11.27
C GLN A 310 -1.51 6.27 10.04
N ALA A 311 -1.20 5.60 8.91
CA ALA A 311 -2.04 5.64 7.72
C ALA A 311 -3.43 5.02 7.97
N LEU A 312 -3.49 3.94 8.74
CA LEU A 312 -4.76 3.31 9.14
C LEU A 312 -5.61 4.23 10.01
N TYR A 313 -5.04 4.94 10.98
CA TYR A 313 -5.77 5.92 11.79
C TYR A 313 -6.44 7.01 10.94
N VAL A 314 -5.74 7.51 9.91
CA VAL A 314 -6.32 8.50 8.99
C VAL A 314 -7.48 7.89 8.19
N ALA A 315 -7.31 6.66 7.70
CA ALA A 315 -8.37 5.95 6.97
C ALA A 315 -9.62 5.72 7.83
N GLU A 316 -9.43 5.31 9.10
CA GLU A 316 -10.51 5.13 10.09
C GLU A 316 -11.24 6.45 10.39
N ALA A 317 -10.48 7.53 10.60
CA ALA A 317 -11.06 8.84 10.85
C ALA A 317 -11.88 9.34 9.64
N CYS A 318 -11.40 9.09 8.40
CA CYS A 318 -12.14 9.40 7.18
C CYS A 318 -13.42 8.56 7.06
N HIS A 319 -13.35 7.27 7.37
CA HIS A 319 -14.52 6.38 7.40
C HIS A 319 -15.55 6.87 8.42
N THR A 320 -15.14 7.15 9.65
CA THR A 320 -15.99 7.67 10.72
C THR A 320 -16.61 9.02 10.32
N SER A 321 -15.80 9.92 9.75
CA SER A 321 -16.28 11.22 9.27
C SER A 321 -17.37 11.08 8.21
N ARG A 322 -17.21 10.15 7.27
CA ARG A 322 -18.23 9.84 6.25
C ARG A 322 -19.54 9.38 6.87
N ILE A 323 -19.48 8.52 7.87
CA ILE A 323 -20.69 7.98 8.53
C ILE A 323 -21.40 9.05 9.38
N GLU A 324 -20.61 9.84 10.13
CA GLU A 324 -21.14 10.82 11.07
C GLU A 324 -21.45 12.18 10.43
N GLY A 325 -20.95 12.45 9.22
CA GLY A 325 -21.18 13.72 8.51
C GLY A 325 -20.53 14.93 9.19
N ARG A 326 -19.43 14.74 9.91
CA ARG A 326 -18.70 15.80 10.64
C ARG A 326 -17.19 15.62 10.53
N PRO A 327 -16.38 16.67 10.78
CA PRO A 327 -14.94 16.53 10.96
C PRO A 327 -14.60 15.58 12.11
N VAL A 328 -13.54 14.80 11.95
CA VAL A 328 -13.05 13.85 12.95
C VAL A 328 -11.56 14.07 13.18
N ARG A 329 -11.15 14.15 14.45
CA ARG A 329 -9.76 14.18 14.83
C ARG A 329 -9.14 12.80 14.64
N VAL A 330 -7.94 12.79 14.08
CA VAL A 330 -7.17 11.55 13.90
C VAL A 330 -6.56 11.16 15.24
N GLU A 331 -6.84 9.94 15.69
CA GLU A 331 -6.18 9.36 16.87
C GLU A 331 -4.68 9.26 16.59
N ARG A 332 -3.88 9.43 17.64
CA ARG A 332 -2.43 9.21 17.59
C ARG A 332 -2.13 8.07 18.54
N ALA A 333 -1.49 7.02 18.05
CA ALA A 333 -0.81 6.13 18.95
C ALA A 333 0.27 6.93 19.67
N LEU A 334 0.28 6.91 20.99
CA LEU A 334 1.47 7.27 21.77
C LEU A 334 2.49 6.16 21.51
N VAL A 335 3.21 6.24 20.39
CA VAL A 335 4.40 5.41 20.20
C VAL A 335 5.40 5.96 21.19
N THR A 336 5.53 5.30 22.36
CA THR A 336 6.64 5.55 23.28
C THR A 336 7.92 5.19 22.52
N ALA A 337 8.74 6.22 22.29
CA ALA A 337 10.03 6.11 21.64
C ALA A 337 10.98 5.20 22.42
#